data_bbfc9d41c61cfc8400c6fe41102c9fce
#
_entry.id   bbfc9d41c61cfc8400c6fe41102c9fce
#
_cell.length_a   1.000
_cell.length_b   1.000
_cell.length_c   1.000
_cell.angle_alpha   90.00
_cell.angle_beta   90.00
_cell.angle_gamma   90.00
#
_symmetry.space_group_name_H-M   'P 1'
#
loop_
_entity.id
_entity.type
_entity.pdbx_description
1 polymer ?
#
loop_
_entity_poly.entity_id
_entity_poly.type
_entity_poly.pdbx_seq_one_letter_code
_entity_poly.pdbx_strand_id
1 'polypeptide(L)'
;MRPNAASRLRHGASPTSNALNGNRLGVGFIGSGFNARFHMLGWKGVRDADVLGVWSPDSKRAADAARYANELDVGAAKAYMSIGDMVADPAIDAIWITGPNQARVENVEEIVDALQRGRGTLKGIACEKPLARNVAEAKEVLRLVKSAGLMHGYLEDQVFAPQVEAGRALLWARGAATTGRPYLARAAEEHSGPHTPWFWQGALQGGGVLNDMMCHSVLVVRHLLTKPGNPLATVKPKRITAHIASLKWSRPEYVAKLAKTQAGVDYSKHPSEDFASSTIEFETDDGYTVLGETSTSWSYVGAGLRLSAELLGPEYSMAWNSLDAGLKLFFSREVKGRAGEDLVEKQNAETGLMPVVANEAVAYGYEAEDRHFVRCFLGKETPLLTLDDGLEVVQVLMTAYQSAEEGRTLDFPPPGLDAFRPAVARGTWTPPRQGA
;
A
#
# COMPACT_ATOMS: atom_id res chain seq x y z
N MET A 1 -26.92 -7.04 68.53
CA MET A 1 -25.56 -7.56 68.81
C MET A 1 -24.62 -7.13 67.71
N ARG A 2 -23.42 -6.79 68.10
CA ARG A 2 -22.47 -5.94 67.39
C ARG A 2 -21.89 -6.51 66.09
N PRO A 3 -21.25 -5.65 65.23
CA PRO A 3 -20.91 -5.87 63.86
C PRO A 3 -19.53 -6.54 63.70
N ASN A 4 -19.28 -7.19 62.57
CA ASN A 4 -17.98 -7.77 62.26
C ASN A 4 -17.24 -7.02 61.17
N ALA A 5 -15.94 -6.99 61.33
CA ALA A 5 -14.96 -6.12 60.77
C ALA A 5 -14.77 -6.24 59.23
N ALA A 6 -14.63 -5.12 58.60
CA ALA A 6 -14.14 -4.96 57.24
C ALA A 6 -12.67 -5.37 57.14
N SER A 7 -12.33 -6.44 56.44
CA SER A 7 -10.97 -6.77 56.05
C SER A 7 -10.59 -5.91 54.82
N ARG A 8 -9.60 -5.03 55.03
CA ARG A 8 -8.92 -4.28 53.98
C ARG A 8 -8.14 -5.25 53.09
N LEU A 9 -8.66 -5.47 51.87
CA LEU A 9 -7.85 -6.07 50.81
C LEU A 9 -6.78 -5.04 50.41
N ARG A 10 -5.51 -5.35 50.73
CA ARG A 10 -4.34 -4.65 50.23
C ARG A 10 -4.29 -4.92 48.69
N HIS A 11 -4.28 -3.85 47.89
CA HIS A 11 -3.91 -3.93 46.49
C HIS A 11 -2.47 -4.39 46.45
N GLY A 12 -2.26 -5.65 46.10
CA GLY A 12 -0.99 -6.21 45.70
C GLY A 12 -0.55 -5.54 44.40
N ALA A 13 0.70 -5.13 44.35
CA ALA A 13 1.36 -4.65 43.16
C ALA A 13 1.12 -5.64 42.02
N SER A 14 0.74 -5.13 40.84
CA SER A 14 0.71 -5.88 39.60
C SER A 14 2.00 -6.65 39.38
N PRO A 15 1.96 -7.94 39.02
CA PRO A 15 3.18 -8.65 38.68
C PRO A 15 3.76 -7.97 37.44
N THR A 16 5.00 -7.52 37.55
CA THR A 16 5.81 -7.05 36.45
C THR A 16 5.77 -8.07 35.29
N SER A 17 5.37 -7.60 34.10
CA SER A 17 5.26 -8.34 32.86
C SER A 17 6.61 -8.78 32.29
N ASN A 18 7.27 -9.74 32.93
CA ASN A 18 8.60 -10.21 32.52
C ASN A 18 8.66 -11.71 32.19
N ALA A 19 7.55 -12.33 31.80
CA ALA A 19 7.51 -13.77 31.52
C ALA A 19 6.99 -14.17 30.12
N LEU A 20 6.83 -13.20 29.18
CA LEU A 20 6.46 -13.48 27.78
C LEU A 20 7.50 -13.02 26.76
N ASN A 21 8.69 -12.62 27.16
CA ASN A 21 9.74 -12.08 26.28
C ASN A 21 10.58 -13.14 25.55
N GLY A 22 9.98 -14.20 25.06
CA GLY A 22 10.61 -15.13 24.13
C GLY A 22 10.15 -14.86 22.70
N ASN A 23 10.93 -14.06 21.95
CA ASN A 23 10.84 -14.03 20.49
C ASN A 23 9.77 -13.09 19.84
N ARG A 24 9.53 -11.91 20.41
CA ARG A 24 8.76 -10.86 19.71
C ARG A 24 9.70 -9.99 18.86
N LEU A 25 9.25 -9.62 17.66
CA LEU A 25 10.01 -8.76 16.75
C LEU A 25 9.86 -7.29 17.17
N GLY A 26 10.95 -6.58 17.40
CA GLY A 26 10.94 -5.14 17.58
C GLY A 26 10.95 -4.41 16.25
N VAL A 27 9.97 -3.54 16.00
CA VAL A 27 9.80 -2.88 14.70
C VAL A 27 9.92 -1.37 14.81
N GLY A 28 10.72 -0.80 13.89
CA GLY A 28 10.82 0.64 13.64
C GLY A 28 10.10 1.07 12.36
N PHE A 29 9.37 2.19 12.42
CA PHE A 29 8.71 2.79 11.27
C PHE A 29 9.50 4.00 10.76
N ILE A 30 9.78 4.04 9.47
CA ILE A 30 10.26 5.23 8.76
C ILE A 30 9.07 5.85 8.04
N GLY A 31 8.57 6.95 8.57
CA GLY A 31 7.34 7.62 8.18
C GLY A 31 6.38 7.79 9.35
N SER A 32 5.61 8.87 9.34
CA SER A 32 4.66 9.23 10.40
C SER A 32 3.31 9.70 9.85
N GLY A 33 3.09 9.48 8.55
CA GLY A 33 1.91 9.89 7.83
C GLY A 33 0.70 8.97 8.05
N PHE A 34 -0.32 9.15 7.22
CA PHE A 34 -1.54 8.35 7.21
C PHE A 34 -1.22 6.85 7.10
N ASN A 35 -0.42 6.45 6.10
CA ASN A 35 -0.11 5.05 5.86
C ASN A 35 0.57 4.38 7.07
N ALA A 36 1.59 5.01 7.69
CA ALA A 36 2.22 4.52 8.91
C ALA A 36 1.20 4.26 10.03
N ARG A 37 0.25 5.19 10.22
CA ARG A 37 -0.82 5.06 11.23
C ARG A 37 -1.80 3.95 10.88
N PHE A 38 -2.05 3.73 9.60
CA PHE A 38 -2.94 2.66 9.14
C PHE A 38 -2.34 1.28 9.40
N HIS A 39 -1.04 1.08 9.14
CA HIS A 39 -0.30 -0.10 9.57
C HIS A 39 -0.36 -0.29 11.09
N MET A 40 -0.08 0.77 11.88
CA MET A 40 -0.15 0.69 13.35
C MET A 40 -1.56 0.28 13.83
N LEU A 41 -2.62 0.68 13.13
CA LEU A 41 -3.98 0.23 13.42
C LEU A 41 -4.15 -1.26 13.12
N GLY A 42 -3.61 -1.76 12.00
CA GLY A 42 -3.55 -3.19 11.65
C GLY A 42 -2.73 -4.00 12.66
N TRP A 43 -1.72 -3.36 13.27
CA TRP A 43 -0.85 -4.00 14.26
C TRP A 43 -1.58 -4.55 15.48
N LYS A 44 -2.80 -4.09 15.76
CA LYS A 44 -3.67 -4.64 16.84
C LYS A 44 -3.94 -6.14 16.68
N GLY A 45 -3.87 -6.67 15.46
CA GLY A 45 -3.96 -8.10 15.17
C GLY A 45 -2.61 -8.84 15.07
N VAL A 46 -1.48 -8.13 15.19
CA VAL A 46 -0.13 -8.70 15.11
C VAL A 46 0.37 -9.08 16.50
N ARG A 47 0.49 -10.38 16.77
CA ARG A 47 0.81 -10.89 18.12
C ARG A 47 2.30 -11.04 18.41
N ASP A 48 3.11 -11.24 17.37
CA ASP A 48 4.51 -11.66 17.50
C ASP A 48 5.48 -10.48 17.37
N ALA A 49 5.00 -9.22 17.38
CA ALA A 49 5.84 -8.03 17.23
C ALA A 49 5.31 -6.85 18.03
N ASP A 50 6.20 -5.90 18.29
CA ASP A 50 5.91 -4.63 18.95
C ASP A 50 6.44 -3.47 18.11
N VAL A 51 5.66 -2.41 17.97
CA VAL A 51 6.11 -1.14 17.42
C VAL A 51 6.94 -0.41 18.48
N LEU A 52 8.24 -0.29 18.26
CA LEU A 52 9.19 0.27 19.24
C LEU A 52 9.82 1.58 18.80
N GLY A 53 9.71 1.93 17.51
CA GLY A 53 10.32 3.13 17.00
C GLY A 53 9.57 3.80 15.89
N VAL A 54 9.67 5.13 15.82
CA VAL A 54 9.21 5.93 14.69
C VAL A 54 10.26 6.98 14.37
N TRP A 55 10.61 7.11 13.11
CA TRP A 55 11.38 8.22 12.59
C TRP A 55 10.62 8.97 11.50
N SER A 56 10.80 10.28 11.48
CA SER A 56 10.31 11.16 10.43
C SER A 56 11.21 12.41 10.40
N PRO A 57 11.39 13.08 9.23
CA PRO A 57 12.12 14.35 9.15
C PRO A 57 11.55 15.43 10.08
N ASP A 58 10.26 15.36 10.37
CA ASP A 58 9.57 16.19 11.37
C ASP A 58 9.49 15.43 12.69
N SER A 59 10.33 15.82 13.66
CA SER A 59 10.41 15.17 14.98
C SER A 59 9.11 15.24 15.79
N LYS A 60 8.31 16.30 15.61
CA LYS A 60 6.97 16.40 16.25
C LYS A 60 6.03 15.35 15.68
N ARG A 61 6.00 15.20 14.38
CA ARG A 61 5.18 14.15 13.72
C ARG A 61 5.66 12.75 14.11
N ALA A 62 6.97 12.53 14.25
CA ALA A 62 7.50 11.27 14.74
C ALA A 62 7.02 10.97 16.18
N ALA A 63 7.11 11.96 17.09
CA ALA A 63 6.62 11.83 18.45
C ALA A 63 5.10 11.60 18.54
N ASP A 64 4.32 12.29 17.69
CA ASP A 64 2.87 12.11 17.61
C ASP A 64 2.49 10.70 17.08
N ALA A 65 3.24 10.15 16.14
CA ALA A 65 3.00 8.80 15.65
C ALA A 65 3.43 7.73 16.66
N ALA A 66 4.54 7.93 17.38
CA ALA A 66 4.96 7.06 18.47
C ALA A 66 3.92 7.04 19.61
N ARG A 67 3.38 8.21 19.99
CA ARG A 67 2.29 8.29 20.95
C ARG A 67 1.06 7.53 20.47
N TYR A 68 0.68 7.68 19.20
CA TYR A 68 -0.45 6.96 18.61
C TYR A 68 -0.28 5.43 18.70
N ALA A 69 0.91 4.90 18.40
CA ALA A 69 1.19 3.46 18.58
C ALA A 69 1.03 3.02 20.04
N ASN A 70 1.47 3.85 20.99
CA ASN A 70 1.32 3.57 22.43
C ASN A 70 -0.16 3.63 22.87
N GLU A 71 -0.94 4.57 22.36
CA GLU A 71 -2.39 4.67 22.61
C GLU A 71 -3.17 3.47 22.05
N LEU A 72 -2.70 2.87 20.94
CA LEU A 72 -3.26 1.63 20.39
C LEU A 72 -2.83 0.37 21.16
N ASP A 73 -1.91 0.49 22.11
CA ASP A 73 -1.32 -0.65 22.87
C ASP A 73 -0.64 -1.69 21.96
N VAL A 74 0.05 -1.22 20.91
CA VAL A 74 0.75 -2.08 19.94
C VAL A 74 2.27 -2.11 20.15
N GLY A 75 2.77 -1.50 21.24
CA GLY A 75 4.18 -1.49 21.62
C GLY A 75 4.50 -0.32 22.54
N ALA A 76 5.81 -0.14 22.82
CA ALA A 76 6.36 0.96 23.60
C ALA A 76 7.19 1.89 22.68
N ALA A 77 6.54 2.48 21.69
CA ALA A 77 7.20 3.26 20.65
C ALA A 77 7.79 4.57 21.17
N LYS A 78 9.00 4.90 20.69
CA LYS A 78 9.64 6.20 20.87
C LYS A 78 10.02 6.83 19.54
N ALA A 79 10.13 8.15 19.51
CA ALA A 79 10.64 8.87 18.34
C ALA A 79 12.18 8.83 18.34
N TYR A 80 12.75 8.59 17.15
CA TYR A 80 14.20 8.64 16.94
C TYR A 80 14.62 9.93 16.23
N MET A 81 15.83 10.39 16.49
CA MET A 81 16.38 11.62 15.88
C MET A 81 16.95 11.36 14.48
N SER A 82 17.43 10.13 14.22
CA SER A 82 17.91 9.68 12.91
C SER A 82 17.53 8.23 12.65
N ILE A 83 17.51 7.83 11.38
CA ILE A 83 17.36 6.43 10.98
C ILE A 83 18.53 5.60 11.54
N GLY A 84 19.75 6.14 11.48
CA GLY A 84 20.93 5.48 12.02
C GLY A 84 20.87 5.22 13.54
N ASP A 85 20.22 6.08 14.33
CA ASP A 85 20.02 5.85 15.76
C ASP A 85 18.97 4.77 16.02
N MET A 86 17.95 4.68 15.17
CA MET A 86 16.95 3.60 15.21
C MET A 86 17.57 2.25 14.85
N VAL A 87 18.41 2.19 13.82
CA VAL A 87 19.15 0.97 13.42
C VAL A 87 20.14 0.53 14.52
N ALA A 88 20.71 1.49 15.27
CA ALA A 88 21.66 1.21 16.34
C ALA A 88 21.00 0.68 17.63
N ASP A 89 19.68 0.80 17.77
CA ASP A 89 18.98 0.31 18.95
C ASP A 89 18.79 -1.20 18.87
N PRO A 90 19.37 -1.99 19.81
CA PRO A 90 19.27 -3.45 19.79
C PRO A 90 17.85 -3.98 20.00
N ALA A 91 16.90 -3.11 20.36
CA ALA A 91 15.48 -3.48 20.46
C ALA A 91 14.77 -3.48 19.10
N ILE A 92 15.39 -2.89 18.06
CA ILE A 92 14.82 -2.84 16.71
C ILE A 92 15.40 -3.98 15.87
N ASP A 93 14.57 -4.92 15.51
CA ASP A 93 14.88 -6.09 14.68
C ASP A 93 14.59 -5.89 13.20
N ALA A 94 13.60 -5.05 12.87
CA ALA A 94 13.15 -4.85 11.49
C ALA A 94 12.58 -3.45 11.27
N ILE A 95 12.57 -3.01 10.02
CA ILE A 95 12.09 -1.66 9.65
C ILE A 95 10.98 -1.74 8.60
N TRP A 96 9.90 -0.97 8.82
CA TRP A 96 8.85 -0.66 7.86
C TRP A 96 9.06 0.73 7.29
N ILE A 97 9.24 0.84 5.95
CA ILE A 97 9.40 2.12 5.27
C ILE A 97 8.05 2.51 4.64
N THR A 98 7.38 3.46 5.29
CA THR A 98 6.06 3.98 4.92
C THR A 98 6.12 5.46 4.53
N GLY A 99 7.32 5.97 4.32
CA GLY A 99 7.58 7.35 3.89
C GLY A 99 7.30 7.56 2.40
N PRO A 100 7.33 8.82 1.92
CA PRO A 100 7.02 9.16 0.54
C PRO A 100 8.05 8.61 -0.46
N ASN A 101 7.61 8.39 -1.71
CA ASN A 101 8.38 7.73 -2.76
C ASN A 101 9.74 8.39 -3.04
N GLN A 102 9.79 9.74 -3.06
CA GLN A 102 11.03 10.48 -3.33
C GLN A 102 12.12 10.31 -2.28
N ALA A 103 11.77 9.88 -1.06
CA ALA A 103 12.73 9.69 0.02
C ALA A 103 13.20 8.22 0.16
N ARG A 104 12.68 7.30 -0.66
CA ARG A 104 12.87 5.87 -0.47
C ARG A 104 14.32 5.43 -0.59
N VAL A 105 15.02 5.88 -1.64
CA VAL A 105 16.42 5.54 -1.88
C VAL A 105 17.28 6.05 -0.72
N GLU A 106 17.17 7.33 -0.36
CA GLU A 106 17.93 7.95 0.71
C GLU A 106 17.70 7.26 2.08
N ASN A 107 16.44 6.90 2.37
CA ASN A 107 16.11 6.19 3.61
C ASN A 107 16.79 4.82 3.67
N VAL A 108 16.81 4.08 2.55
CA VAL A 108 17.46 2.76 2.48
C VAL A 108 18.98 2.89 2.53
N GLU A 109 19.55 3.92 1.89
CA GLU A 109 20.99 4.22 1.97
C GLU A 109 21.41 4.45 3.42
N GLU A 110 20.67 5.25 4.19
CA GLU A 110 20.99 5.53 5.61
C GLU A 110 20.92 4.27 6.48
N ILE A 111 19.93 3.39 6.24
CA ILE A 111 19.85 2.08 6.92
C ILE A 111 21.09 1.24 6.61
N VAL A 112 21.40 1.06 5.32
CA VAL A 112 22.50 0.20 4.86
C VAL A 112 23.85 0.73 5.34
N ASP A 113 24.06 2.05 5.27
CA ASP A 113 25.27 2.70 5.77
C ASP A 113 25.47 2.49 7.29
N ALA A 114 24.39 2.59 8.07
CA ALA A 114 24.44 2.30 9.51
C ALA A 114 24.83 0.84 9.79
N LEU A 115 24.26 -0.12 9.04
CA LEU A 115 24.59 -1.53 9.16
C LEU A 115 26.04 -1.83 8.77
N GLN A 116 26.50 -1.26 7.64
CA GLN A 116 27.88 -1.45 7.17
C GLN A 116 28.93 -0.87 8.11
N ARG A 117 28.58 0.18 8.86
CA ARG A 117 29.42 0.74 9.94
C ARG A 117 29.33 -0.06 11.24
N GLY A 118 28.61 -1.16 11.27
CA GLY A 118 28.47 -2.01 12.47
C GLY A 118 27.65 -1.37 13.59
N ARG A 119 26.76 -0.39 13.28
CA ARG A 119 25.96 0.30 14.30
C ARG A 119 24.80 -0.54 14.85
N GLY A 120 24.40 -1.59 14.15
CA GLY A 120 23.30 -2.47 14.56
C GLY A 120 23.16 -3.69 13.66
N THR A 121 22.11 -4.46 13.88
CA THR A 121 21.75 -5.61 13.07
C THR A 121 20.24 -5.63 12.85
N LEU A 122 19.79 -5.94 11.64
CA LEU A 122 18.38 -6.09 11.31
C LEU A 122 18.14 -7.48 10.72
N LYS A 123 16.96 -8.04 10.97
CA LYS A 123 16.46 -9.28 10.37
C LYS A 123 15.84 -9.03 9.01
N GLY A 124 15.20 -7.88 8.84
CA GLY A 124 14.53 -7.57 7.58
C GLY A 124 14.08 -6.13 7.45
N ILE A 125 13.64 -5.82 6.23
CA ILE A 125 13.09 -4.53 5.83
C ILE A 125 11.84 -4.75 4.99
N ALA A 126 10.77 -4.02 5.29
CA ALA A 126 9.55 -3.98 4.48
C ALA A 126 9.35 -2.58 3.89
N CYS A 127 9.09 -2.50 2.59
CA CYS A 127 8.92 -1.24 1.88
C CYS A 127 7.53 -1.13 1.28
N GLU A 128 6.88 0.00 1.54
CA GLU A 128 5.60 0.36 0.99
C GLU A 128 5.63 0.56 -0.54
N LYS A 129 4.48 0.30 -1.12
CA LYS A 129 4.20 0.53 -2.53
C LYS A 129 4.08 2.04 -2.87
N PRO A 130 4.29 2.41 -4.13
CA PRO A 130 5.14 1.73 -5.08
C PRO A 130 6.58 1.70 -4.57
N LEU A 131 7.39 0.72 -4.98
CA LEU A 131 8.75 0.56 -4.45
C LEU A 131 9.61 1.83 -4.67
N ALA A 132 9.41 2.51 -5.79
CA ALA A 132 10.09 3.75 -6.13
C ALA A 132 9.33 4.54 -7.20
N ARG A 133 9.81 5.74 -7.54
CA ARG A 133 9.23 6.59 -8.59
C ARG A 133 9.48 6.08 -10.02
N ASN A 134 10.49 5.23 -10.21
CA ASN A 134 10.92 4.72 -11.52
C ASN A 134 11.84 3.50 -11.36
N VAL A 135 12.13 2.84 -12.49
CA VAL A 135 12.90 1.58 -12.50
C VAL A 135 14.32 1.74 -11.94
N ALA A 136 15.03 2.83 -12.26
CA ALA A 136 16.39 3.02 -11.76
C ALA A 136 16.43 3.13 -10.24
N GLU A 137 15.51 3.89 -9.65
CA GLU A 137 15.38 3.99 -8.19
C GLU A 137 14.98 2.66 -7.55
N ALA A 138 14.04 1.91 -8.16
CA ALA A 138 13.65 0.59 -7.65
C ALA A 138 14.81 -0.40 -7.68
N LYS A 139 15.62 -0.39 -8.74
CA LYS A 139 16.84 -1.20 -8.83
C LYS A 139 17.85 -0.81 -7.76
N GLU A 140 18.00 0.47 -7.48
CA GLU A 140 18.93 0.94 -6.45
C GLU A 140 18.48 0.52 -5.05
N VAL A 141 17.21 0.69 -4.70
CA VAL A 141 16.65 0.19 -3.44
C VAL A 141 16.92 -1.30 -3.28
N LEU A 142 16.60 -2.11 -4.30
CA LEU A 142 16.82 -3.55 -4.29
C LEU A 142 18.30 -3.91 -4.14
N ARG A 143 19.19 -3.23 -4.88
CA ARG A 143 20.64 -3.42 -4.81
C ARG A 143 21.19 -3.16 -3.41
N LEU A 144 20.78 -2.06 -2.81
CA LEU A 144 21.19 -1.66 -1.46
C LEU A 144 20.76 -2.71 -0.43
N VAL A 145 19.48 -3.10 -0.42
CA VAL A 145 18.94 -4.07 0.53
C VAL A 145 19.63 -5.43 0.39
N LYS A 146 19.83 -5.90 -0.85
CA LYS A 146 20.56 -7.16 -1.12
C LYS A 146 22.03 -7.07 -0.69
N SER A 147 22.68 -5.93 -0.85
CA SER A 147 24.08 -5.75 -0.41
C SER A 147 24.25 -5.84 1.11
N ALA A 148 23.20 -5.52 1.86
CA ALA A 148 23.17 -5.65 3.32
C ALA A 148 22.75 -7.06 3.78
N GLY A 149 22.40 -7.97 2.88
CA GLY A 149 21.96 -9.32 3.22
C GLY A 149 20.64 -9.41 3.98
N LEU A 150 19.79 -8.37 3.87
CA LEU A 150 18.52 -8.30 4.59
C LEU A 150 17.45 -9.15 3.91
N MET A 151 16.64 -9.85 4.69
CA MET A 151 15.36 -10.34 4.22
C MET A 151 14.48 -9.13 3.87
N HIS A 152 13.69 -9.22 2.81
CA HIS A 152 12.91 -8.06 2.37
C HIS A 152 11.50 -8.42 1.95
N GLY A 153 10.56 -7.53 2.27
CA GLY A 153 9.15 -7.58 1.92
C GLY A 153 8.72 -6.36 1.12
N TYR A 154 7.85 -6.57 0.15
CA TYR A 154 7.15 -5.51 -0.55
C TYR A 154 5.72 -5.43 -0.03
N LEU A 155 5.38 -4.29 0.57
CA LEU A 155 4.09 -4.08 1.18
C LEU A 155 3.05 -3.76 0.11
N GLU A 156 2.05 -4.64 0.01
CA GLU A 156 0.93 -4.55 -0.92
C GLU A 156 -0.30 -5.17 -0.26
N ASP A 157 -0.96 -4.39 0.53
CA ASP A 157 -2.05 -4.81 1.42
C ASP A 157 -3.19 -5.54 0.71
N GLN A 158 -3.56 -5.12 -0.52
CA GLN A 158 -4.75 -5.61 -1.20
C GLN A 158 -4.67 -7.09 -1.60
N VAL A 159 -3.47 -7.65 -1.80
CA VAL A 159 -3.33 -9.11 -2.03
C VAL A 159 -3.61 -9.91 -0.74
N PHE A 160 -3.48 -9.28 0.42
CA PHE A 160 -3.79 -9.86 1.72
C PHE A 160 -5.22 -9.58 2.18
N ALA A 161 -6.02 -8.85 1.41
CA ALA A 161 -7.42 -8.61 1.72
C ALA A 161 -8.17 -9.94 1.86
N PRO A 162 -8.92 -10.16 2.97
CA PRO A 162 -9.54 -11.46 3.24
C PRO A 162 -10.44 -11.97 2.12
N GLN A 163 -11.12 -11.07 1.42
CA GLN A 163 -12.02 -11.41 0.32
C GLN A 163 -11.25 -11.84 -0.93
N VAL A 164 -10.11 -11.20 -1.21
CA VAL A 164 -9.22 -11.56 -2.32
C VAL A 164 -8.64 -12.94 -2.09
N GLU A 165 -8.07 -13.18 -0.91
CA GLU A 165 -7.47 -14.46 -0.55
C GLU A 165 -8.49 -15.61 -0.47
N ALA A 166 -9.64 -15.39 0.18
CA ALA A 166 -10.67 -16.41 0.27
C ALA A 166 -11.27 -16.77 -1.09
N GLY A 167 -11.56 -15.76 -1.93
CA GLY A 167 -12.07 -15.97 -3.28
C GLY A 167 -11.08 -16.73 -4.16
N ARG A 168 -9.82 -16.28 -4.19
CA ARG A 168 -8.74 -16.96 -4.88
C ARG A 168 -8.61 -18.43 -4.45
N ALA A 169 -8.50 -18.67 -3.16
CA ALA A 169 -8.34 -20.05 -2.63
C ALA A 169 -9.50 -20.96 -3.03
N LEU A 170 -10.74 -20.49 -2.90
CA LEU A 170 -11.94 -21.27 -3.25
C LEU A 170 -12.03 -21.56 -4.74
N LEU A 171 -11.79 -20.56 -5.60
CA LEU A 171 -11.88 -20.73 -7.06
C LEU A 171 -10.80 -21.67 -7.59
N TRP A 172 -9.57 -21.54 -7.10
CA TRP A 172 -8.50 -22.45 -7.48
C TRP A 172 -8.70 -23.88 -6.97
N ALA A 173 -9.21 -24.05 -5.74
CA ALA A 173 -9.43 -25.37 -5.16
C ALA A 173 -10.61 -26.14 -5.80
N ARG A 174 -11.63 -25.44 -6.29
CA ARG A 174 -12.85 -26.05 -6.87
C ARG A 174 -12.97 -25.85 -8.37
N GLY A 175 -13.02 -24.57 -8.80
CA GLY A 175 -13.23 -24.21 -10.19
C GLY A 175 -12.07 -24.65 -11.08
N ALA A 176 -10.88 -24.14 -10.80
CA ALA A 176 -9.69 -24.42 -11.62
C ALA A 176 -9.27 -25.89 -11.60
N ALA A 177 -9.45 -26.58 -10.48
CA ALA A 177 -9.17 -28.01 -10.38
C ALA A 177 -10.11 -28.87 -11.24
N THR A 178 -11.27 -28.36 -11.61
CA THR A 178 -12.31 -29.11 -12.37
C THR A 178 -12.37 -28.70 -13.83
N THR A 179 -12.29 -27.40 -14.13
CA THR A 179 -12.59 -26.88 -15.47
C THR A 179 -11.44 -26.09 -16.12
N GLY A 180 -10.29 -26.00 -15.44
CA GLY A 180 -9.09 -25.31 -15.91
C GLY A 180 -8.87 -23.96 -15.23
N ARG A 181 -7.66 -23.43 -15.39
CA ARG A 181 -7.20 -22.19 -14.74
C ARG A 181 -8.06 -20.97 -15.09
N PRO A 182 -8.05 -19.93 -14.24
CA PRO A 182 -8.64 -18.65 -14.61
C PRO A 182 -7.88 -18.02 -15.77
N TYR A 183 -8.61 -17.29 -16.63
CA TYR A 183 -8.10 -16.67 -17.83
C TYR A 183 -8.16 -15.15 -17.82
N LEU A 184 -8.95 -14.54 -16.94
CA LEU A 184 -9.09 -13.08 -16.83
C LEU A 184 -9.25 -12.68 -15.37
N ALA A 185 -8.47 -11.70 -14.95
CA ALA A 185 -8.67 -10.99 -13.69
C ALA A 185 -8.84 -9.50 -13.95
N ARG A 186 -9.67 -8.84 -13.15
CA ARG A 186 -9.86 -7.39 -13.14
C ARG A 186 -9.64 -6.86 -11.74
N ALA A 187 -9.00 -5.69 -11.61
CA ALA A 187 -8.90 -4.98 -10.36
C ALA A 187 -8.93 -3.48 -10.57
N ALA A 188 -9.52 -2.77 -9.62
CA ALA A 188 -9.54 -1.32 -9.63
C ALA A 188 -9.40 -0.76 -8.22
N GLU A 189 -8.71 0.40 -8.13
CA GLU A 189 -8.72 1.26 -6.96
C GLU A 189 -9.11 2.68 -7.37
N GLU A 190 -10.12 3.23 -6.72
CA GLU A 190 -10.72 4.50 -7.10
C GLU A 190 -11.19 5.29 -5.88
N HIS A 191 -10.84 6.58 -5.86
CA HIS A 191 -11.32 7.54 -4.84
C HIS A 191 -11.32 8.98 -5.36
N SER A 192 -11.69 9.95 -4.53
CA SER A 192 -11.85 11.36 -4.92
C SER A 192 -10.56 12.19 -4.92
N GLY A 193 -9.39 11.56 -4.81
CA GLY A 193 -8.07 12.18 -4.79
C GLY A 193 -7.34 12.06 -3.45
N PRO A 194 -6.00 12.16 -3.46
CA PRO A 194 -5.17 12.01 -2.27
C PRO A 194 -5.27 13.20 -1.31
N HIS A 195 -5.01 12.94 -0.02
CA HIS A 195 -5.11 13.94 1.05
C HIS A 195 -3.88 14.82 1.20
N THR A 196 -2.71 14.38 0.73
CA THR A 196 -1.43 15.06 0.95
C THR A 196 -0.89 15.68 -0.33
N PRO A 197 -0.34 16.92 -0.27
CA PRO A 197 0.07 17.67 -1.47
C PRO A 197 1.12 16.99 -2.35
N TRP A 198 2.03 16.17 -1.80
CA TRP A 198 3.10 15.57 -2.58
C TRP A 198 2.60 14.52 -3.59
N PHE A 199 1.49 13.84 -3.32
CA PHE A 199 0.87 12.92 -4.27
C PHE A 199 0.44 13.59 -5.57
N TRP A 200 -0.03 14.85 -5.48
CA TRP A 200 -0.45 15.64 -6.64
C TRP A 200 0.71 16.14 -7.51
N GLN A 201 1.95 15.96 -7.05
CA GLN A 201 3.14 16.46 -7.71
C GLN A 201 3.88 15.31 -8.40
N GLY A 202 3.73 15.20 -9.72
CA GLY A 202 4.28 14.10 -10.50
C GLY A 202 5.79 13.85 -10.30
N ALA A 203 6.57 14.90 -10.09
CA ALA A 203 8.00 14.78 -9.83
C ALA A 203 8.32 14.09 -8.48
N LEU A 204 7.47 14.29 -7.47
CA LEU A 204 7.64 13.71 -6.14
C LEU A 204 7.05 12.30 -6.06
N GLN A 205 5.92 12.10 -6.74
CA GLN A 205 5.21 10.81 -6.78
C GLN A 205 5.84 9.83 -7.79
N GLY A 206 6.44 10.32 -8.88
CA GLY A 206 6.91 9.52 -10.02
C GLY A 206 5.89 9.42 -11.15
N GLY A 207 4.76 10.11 -11.02
CA GLY A 207 3.62 10.15 -11.93
C GLY A 207 2.39 10.69 -11.22
N GLY A 208 1.21 10.36 -11.69
CA GLY A 208 -0.06 10.65 -11.02
C GLY A 208 -0.71 9.38 -10.47
N VAL A 209 -2.01 9.20 -10.74
CA VAL A 209 -2.79 8.07 -10.22
C VAL A 209 -2.28 6.71 -10.66
N LEU A 210 -1.68 6.61 -11.86
CA LEU A 210 -1.12 5.35 -12.34
C LEU A 210 -0.01 4.85 -11.42
N ASN A 211 0.96 5.71 -11.08
CA ASN A 211 2.06 5.31 -10.20
C ASN A 211 1.62 5.12 -8.74
N ASP A 212 0.62 5.89 -8.29
CA ASP A 212 0.12 5.80 -6.91
C ASP A 212 -0.68 4.52 -6.65
N MET A 213 -1.62 4.19 -7.53
CA MET A 213 -2.66 3.21 -7.22
C MET A 213 -2.67 1.99 -8.14
N MET A 214 -2.16 2.08 -9.39
CA MET A 214 -2.19 0.94 -10.30
C MET A 214 -1.25 -0.20 -9.84
N CYS A 215 -0.26 0.08 -9.00
CA CYS A 215 0.58 -0.94 -8.38
C CYS A 215 -0.25 -2.00 -7.64
N HIS A 216 -1.28 -1.59 -6.90
CA HIS A 216 -2.24 -2.49 -6.26
C HIS A 216 -2.97 -3.36 -7.29
N SER A 217 -3.62 -2.73 -8.26
CA SER A 217 -4.42 -3.43 -9.26
C SER A 217 -3.57 -4.42 -10.07
N VAL A 218 -2.33 -4.07 -10.43
CA VAL A 218 -1.38 -4.95 -11.14
C VAL A 218 -1.06 -6.19 -10.31
N LEU A 219 -0.75 -6.02 -9.02
CA LEU A 219 -0.45 -7.17 -8.17
C LEU A 219 -1.67 -8.01 -7.86
N VAL A 220 -2.83 -7.41 -7.62
CA VAL A 220 -4.08 -8.15 -7.37
C VAL A 220 -4.44 -9.01 -8.57
N VAL A 221 -4.42 -8.50 -9.81
CA VAL A 221 -4.75 -9.33 -10.99
C VAL A 221 -3.75 -10.45 -11.18
N ARG A 222 -2.44 -10.18 -11.01
CA ARG A 222 -1.40 -11.20 -11.14
C ARG A 222 -1.52 -12.26 -10.05
N HIS A 223 -1.77 -11.86 -8.81
CA HIS A 223 -1.96 -12.76 -7.66
C HIS A 223 -3.17 -13.68 -7.86
N LEU A 224 -4.29 -13.14 -8.31
CA LEU A 224 -5.50 -13.91 -8.61
C LEU A 224 -5.26 -14.96 -9.72
N LEU A 225 -4.49 -14.60 -10.76
CA LEU A 225 -4.14 -15.49 -11.87
C LEU A 225 -3.05 -16.51 -11.51
N THR A 226 -2.33 -16.29 -10.41
CA THR A 226 -1.28 -17.22 -9.93
C THR A 226 -1.91 -18.30 -9.05
N LYS A 227 -1.58 -19.57 -9.33
CA LYS A 227 -2.04 -20.70 -8.51
C LYS A 227 -1.56 -20.55 -7.06
N PRO A 228 -2.42 -20.77 -6.05
CA PRO A 228 -2.00 -20.76 -4.65
C PRO A 228 -0.81 -21.67 -4.39
N GLY A 229 0.20 -21.16 -3.69
CA GLY A 229 1.45 -21.86 -3.41
C GLY A 229 2.53 -21.72 -4.48
N ASN A 230 2.23 -21.20 -5.67
CA ASN A 230 3.23 -20.92 -6.70
C ASN A 230 3.79 -19.49 -6.55
N PRO A 231 5.06 -19.25 -6.93
CA PRO A 231 5.60 -17.90 -7.03
C PRO A 231 4.87 -17.06 -8.10
N LEU A 232 4.79 -15.75 -7.90
CA LEU A 232 4.22 -14.82 -8.89
C LEU A 232 4.94 -14.91 -10.25
N ALA A 233 6.22 -15.24 -10.26
CA ALA A 233 7.03 -15.43 -11.47
C ALA A 233 6.50 -16.53 -12.41
N THR A 234 5.51 -17.35 -11.99
CA THR A 234 4.84 -18.33 -12.86
C THR A 234 3.78 -17.67 -13.78
N VAL A 235 3.46 -16.37 -13.55
CA VAL A 235 2.58 -15.56 -14.39
C VAL A 235 3.35 -14.30 -14.80
N LYS A 236 3.93 -14.32 -16.01
CA LYS A 236 4.90 -13.31 -16.49
C LYS A 236 4.22 -12.29 -17.38
N PRO A 237 4.33 -10.99 -17.12
CA PRO A 237 3.85 -9.98 -18.04
C PRO A 237 4.62 -10.07 -19.38
N LYS A 238 3.89 -9.93 -20.49
CA LYS A 238 4.42 -10.04 -21.87
C LYS A 238 4.14 -8.81 -22.70
N ARG A 239 2.93 -8.27 -22.63
CA ARG A 239 2.53 -7.09 -23.40
C ARG A 239 1.59 -6.22 -22.56
N ILE A 240 1.72 -4.92 -22.73
CA ILE A 240 0.95 -3.93 -21.99
C ILE A 240 0.39 -2.88 -22.93
N THR A 241 -0.91 -2.64 -22.80
CA THR A 241 -1.62 -1.51 -23.43
C THR A 241 -2.19 -0.66 -22.30
N ALA A 242 -1.97 0.64 -22.33
CA ALA A 242 -2.48 1.52 -21.28
C ALA A 242 -2.97 2.87 -21.83
N HIS A 243 -3.82 3.52 -21.04
CA HIS A 243 -4.32 4.87 -21.27
C HIS A 243 -4.21 5.68 -19.97
N ILE A 244 -3.84 6.95 -20.10
CA ILE A 244 -3.88 7.95 -19.03
C ILE A 244 -4.71 9.15 -19.44
N ALA A 245 -5.43 9.74 -18.50
CA ALA A 245 -6.25 10.92 -18.75
C ALA A 245 -6.34 11.82 -17.52
N SER A 246 -6.67 13.10 -17.75
CA SER A 246 -7.18 13.95 -16.69
C SER A 246 -8.65 14.25 -16.94
N LEU A 247 -9.52 13.65 -16.16
CA LEU A 247 -10.98 13.68 -16.35
C LEU A 247 -11.64 14.79 -15.54
N LYS A 248 -11.09 15.10 -14.37
CA LYS A 248 -11.67 16.04 -13.40
C LYS A 248 -10.71 17.15 -13.00
N TRP A 249 -9.52 16.78 -12.51
CA TRP A 249 -8.68 17.69 -11.76
C TRP A 249 -7.93 18.73 -12.61
N SER A 250 -7.91 18.60 -13.95
CA SER A 250 -7.41 19.64 -14.87
C SER A 250 -8.50 20.63 -15.33
N ARG A 251 -9.74 20.46 -14.92
CA ARG A 251 -10.80 21.45 -15.22
C ARG A 251 -10.56 22.72 -14.40
N PRO A 252 -10.85 23.93 -14.93
CA PRO A 252 -10.50 25.20 -14.29
C PRO A 252 -10.97 25.33 -12.83
N GLU A 253 -12.21 24.91 -12.55
CA GLU A 253 -12.79 24.98 -11.21
C GLU A 253 -12.08 24.03 -10.21
N TYR A 254 -11.62 22.87 -10.66
CA TYR A 254 -10.89 21.92 -9.82
C TYR A 254 -9.41 22.29 -9.67
N VAL A 255 -8.77 22.88 -10.71
CA VAL A 255 -7.44 23.48 -10.59
C VAL A 255 -7.46 24.59 -9.53
N ALA A 256 -8.47 25.47 -9.56
CA ALA A 256 -8.64 26.51 -8.54
C ALA A 256 -8.89 25.94 -7.14
N LYS A 257 -9.61 24.83 -7.04
CA LYS A 257 -9.84 24.12 -5.77
C LYS A 257 -8.53 23.54 -5.23
N LEU A 258 -7.74 22.82 -6.05
CA LEU A 258 -6.47 22.26 -5.64
C LEU A 258 -5.49 23.32 -5.14
N ALA A 259 -5.35 24.43 -5.87
CA ALA A 259 -4.50 25.54 -5.47
C ALA A 259 -4.86 26.14 -4.09
N LYS A 260 -6.12 26.03 -3.67
CA LYS A 260 -6.57 26.49 -2.36
C LYS A 260 -6.41 25.46 -1.26
N THR A 261 -6.56 24.17 -1.57
CA THR A 261 -6.63 23.09 -0.58
C THR A 261 -5.35 22.29 -0.44
N GLN A 262 -4.46 22.31 -1.45
CA GLN A 262 -3.24 21.54 -1.50
C GLN A 262 -2.03 22.45 -1.70
N ALA A 263 -1.30 22.73 -0.62
CA ALA A 263 -0.18 23.66 -0.64
C ALA A 263 0.91 23.22 -1.64
N GLY A 264 1.32 24.14 -2.53
CA GLY A 264 2.37 23.90 -3.53
C GLY A 264 1.91 23.13 -4.78
N VAL A 265 0.62 22.80 -4.91
CA VAL A 265 0.07 22.13 -6.10
C VAL A 265 -0.45 23.17 -7.10
N ASP A 266 0.09 23.15 -8.32
CA ASP A 266 -0.31 24.04 -9.42
C ASP A 266 -0.56 23.24 -10.71
N TYR A 267 -1.77 22.74 -10.86
CA TYR A 267 -2.21 21.99 -12.04
C TYR A 267 -2.39 22.85 -13.31
N SER A 268 -2.30 24.16 -13.18
CA SER A 268 -2.23 25.03 -14.36
C SER A 268 -0.89 24.91 -15.10
N LYS A 269 0.17 24.50 -14.37
CA LYS A 269 1.53 24.33 -14.91
C LYS A 269 1.96 22.88 -14.99
N HIS A 270 1.65 22.08 -13.97
CA HIS A 270 2.13 20.71 -13.82
C HIS A 270 0.99 19.77 -13.44
N PRO A 271 0.05 19.52 -14.37
CA PRO A 271 -1.04 18.58 -14.13
C PRO A 271 -0.51 17.13 -14.06
N SER A 272 -1.15 16.32 -13.22
CA SER A 272 -0.99 14.85 -13.24
C SER A 272 -2.25 14.21 -13.80
N GLU A 273 -2.11 13.01 -14.33
CA GLU A 273 -3.28 12.21 -14.71
C GLU A 273 -4.05 11.80 -13.45
N ASP A 274 -5.38 11.80 -13.56
CA ASP A 274 -6.31 11.44 -12.50
C ASP A 274 -7.14 10.19 -12.83
N PHE A 275 -6.85 9.59 -13.98
CA PHE A 275 -7.38 8.32 -14.45
C PHE A 275 -6.31 7.56 -15.24
N ALA A 276 -6.24 6.25 -15.01
CA ALA A 276 -5.46 5.34 -15.82
C ALA A 276 -6.15 3.98 -15.93
N SER A 277 -5.95 3.32 -17.07
CA SER A 277 -6.38 1.93 -17.29
C SER A 277 -5.31 1.17 -18.07
N SER A 278 -5.20 -0.14 -17.82
CA SER A 278 -4.33 -0.98 -18.65
C SER A 278 -4.91 -2.39 -18.85
N THR A 279 -4.51 -3.00 -19.96
CA THR A 279 -4.64 -4.43 -20.22
C THR A 279 -3.23 -5.02 -20.28
N ILE A 280 -2.99 -6.05 -19.48
CA ILE A 280 -1.72 -6.76 -19.40
C ILE A 280 -1.94 -8.20 -19.87
N GLU A 281 -1.22 -8.59 -20.90
CA GLU A 281 -1.12 -9.99 -21.30
C GLU A 281 -0.02 -10.67 -20.47
N PHE A 282 -0.38 -11.75 -19.79
CA PHE A 282 0.56 -12.59 -19.07
C PHE A 282 0.70 -13.94 -19.79
N GLU A 283 1.92 -14.48 -19.74
CA GLU A 283 2.21 -15.87 -20.08
C GLU A 283 2.44 -16.66 -18.80
N THR A 284 1.80 -17.78 -18.70
CA THR A 284 1.90 -18.69 -17.55
C THR A 284 2.95 -19.76 -17.80
N ASP A 285 3.47 -20.38 -16.73
CA ASP A 285 4.46 -21.45 -16.79
C ASP A 285 3.98 -22.71 -17.54
N ASP A 286 2.67 -22.90 -17.64
CA ASP A 286 2.03 -23.97 -18.43
C ASP A 286 1.64 -23.53 -19.86
N GLY A 287 2.13 -22.36 -20.31
CA GLY A 287 2.07 -21.90 -21.70
C GLY A 287 0.75 -21.24 -22.12
N TYR A 288 -0.14 -20.90 -21.16
CA TYR A 288 -1.36 -20.17 -21.49
C TYR A 288 -1.15 -18.66 -21.47
N THR A 289 -1.83 -17.96 -22.37
CA THR A 289 -2.02 -16.51 -22.29
C THR A 289 -3.23 -16.21 -21.41
N VAL A 290 -3.05 -15.35 -20.40
CA VAL A 290 -4.13 -14.88 -19.52
C VAL A 290 -4.09 -13.37 -19.43
N LEU A 291 -5.22 -12.72 -19.11
CA LEU A 291 -5.36 -11.28 -19.15
C LEU A 291 -5.56 -10.69 -17.74
N GLY A 292 -4.92 -9.57 -17.49
CA GLY A 292 -5.23 -8.68 -16.38
C GLY A 292 -5.72 -7.33 -16.90
N GLU A 293 -6.89 -6.90 -16.44
CA GLU A 293 -7.41 -5.56 -16.70
C GLU A 293 -7.35 -4.75 -15.42
N THR A 294 -6.74 -3.56 -15.48
CA THR A 294 -6.56 -2.69 -14.32
C THR A 294 -7.10 -1.30 -14.59
N SER A 295 -7.64 -0.66 -13.56
CA SER A 295 -8.13 0.71 -13.62
C SER A 295 -7.87 1.43 -12.31
N THR A 296 -7.52 2.72 -12.38
CA THR A 296 -7.34 3.57 -11.20
C THR A 296 -7.85 4.98 -11.45
N SER A 297 -8.42 5.63 -10.41
CA SER A 297 -8.96 6.97 -10.57
C SER A 297 -8.92 7.80 -9.29
N TRP A 298 -8.42 9.06 -9.40
CA TRP A 298 -8.64 10.11 -8.44
C TRP A 298 -9.88 10.97 -8.76
N SER A 299 -10.58 10.62 -9.85
CA SER A 299 -11.79 11.33 -10.30
C SER A 299 -13.07 10.66 -9.86
N TYR A 300 -12.98 9.52 -9.16
CA TYR A 300 -14.13 8.78 -8.71
C TYR A 300 -14.97 9.59 -7.73
N VAL A 301 -16.28 9.55 -7.92
CA VAL A 301 -17.27 10.18 -7.05
C VAL A 301 -18.18 9.09 -6.50
N GLY A 302 -17.84 8.63 -5.32
CA GLY A 302 -18.55 7.58 -4.61
C GLY A 302 -18.49 7.78 -3.11
N ALA A 303 -18.97 6.83 -2.35
CA ALA A 303 -19.10 6.94 -0.91
C ALA A 303 -17.76 6.91 -0.15
N GLY A 304 -16.69 6.38 -0.77
CA GLY A 304 -15.37 6.26 -0.13
C GLY A 304 -14.34 5.62 -1.07
N LEU A 305 -13.34 4.97 -0.49
CA LEU A 305 -12.33 4.20 -1.23
C LEU A 305 -12.96 2.93 -1.82
N ARG A 306 -13.03 2.88 -3.14
CA ARG A 306 -13.53 1.72 -3.89
C ARG A 306 -12.37 0.84 -4.31
N LEU A 307 -12.26 -0.32 -3.69
CA LEU A 307 -11.43 -1.44 -4.15
C LEU A 307 -12.34 -2.46 -4.82
N SER A 308 -11.98 -2.98 -5.98
CA SER A 308 -12.72 -4.05 -6.62
C SER A 308 -11.81 -5.08 -7.25
N ALA A 309 -12.24 -6.34 -7.22
CA ALA A 309 -11.53 -7.45 -7.84
C ALA A 309 -12.51 -8.46 -8.42
N GLU A 310 -12.19 -8.94 -9.64
CA GLU A 310 -12.91 -10.02 -10.31
C GLU A 310 -11.91 -11.08 -10.78
N LEU A 311 -12.33 -12.34 -10.75
CA LEU A 311 -11.60 -13.46 -11.36
C LEU A 311 -12.56 -14.35 -12.12
N LEU A 312 -12.26 -14.63 -13.38
CA LEU A 312 -13.07 -15.42 -14.29
C LEU A 312 -12.31 -16.64 -14.80
N GLY A 313 -12.95 -17.77 -14.77
CA GLY A 313 -12.49 -19.02 -15.37
C GLY A 313 -13.60 -19.68 -16.20
N PRO A 314 -13.35 -20.88 -16.77
CA PRO A 314 -14.29 -21.49 -17.74
C PRO A 314 -15.72 -21.65 -17.22
N GLU A 315 -15.90 -22.04 -15.95
CA GLU A 315 -17.22 -22.32 -15.34
C GLU A 315 -17.32 -21.70 -13.93
N TYR A 316 -16.55 -20.62 -13.65
CA TYR A 316 -16.57 -19.98 -12.35
C TYR A 316 -16.15 -18.51 -12.44
N SER A 317 -16.63 -17.74 -11.47
CA SER A 317 -16.21 -16.34 -11.30
C SER A 317 -16.32 -15.90 -9.85
N MET A 318 -15.60 -14.83 -9.51
CA MET A 318 -15.82 -14.05 -8.29
C MET A 318 -15.90 -12.57 -8.65
N ALA A 319 -16.59 -11.82 -7.82
CA ALA A 319 -16.57 -10.36 -7.81
C ALA A 319 -16.58 -9.87 -6.36
N TRP A 320 -15.81 -8.83 -6.10
CA TRP A 320 -15.74 -8.15 -4.81
C TRP A 320 -15.66 -6.63 -5.01
N ASN A 321 -16.26 -5.89 -4.05
CA ASN A 321 -16.21 -4.43 -3.98
C ASN A 321 -16.19 -4.01 -2.50
N SER A 322 -15.20 -3.22 -2.08
CA SER A 322 -15.04 -2.75 -0.70
C SER A 322 -16.24 -1.95 -0.18
N LEU A 323 -16.90 -1.19 -1.07
CA LEU A 323 -18.08 -0.38 -0.70
C LEU A 323 -19.38 -1.19 -0.63
N ASP A 324 -19.36 -2.46 -1.02
CA ASP A 324 -20.50 -3.36 -0.79
C ASP A 324 -20.45 -3.96 0.62
N ALA A 325 -20.20 -3.09 1.60
CA ALA A 325 -20.20 -3.42 3.01
C ALA A 325 -21.62 -3.82 3.47
N GLY A 326 -21.67 -4.80 4.37
CA GLY A 326 -22.94 -5.30 4.90
C GLY A 326 -23.70 -4.23 5.72
N LEU A 327 -23.00 -3.32 6.39
CA LEU A 327 -23.59 -2.20 7.12
C LEU A 327 -23.69 -0.98 6.20
N LYS A 328 -24.91 -0.43 6.08
CA LYS A 328 -25.18 0.82 5.39
C LYS A 328 -26.01 1.72 6.30
N LEU A 329 -25.60 2.97 6.45
CA LEU A 329 -26.34 3.99 7.20
C LEU A 329 -26.93 5.00 6.24
N PHE A 330 -28.07 5.56 6.60
CA PHE A 330 -28.67 6.65 5.85
C PHE A 330 -28.74 7.90 6.73
N PHE A 331 -28.17 8.99 6.26
CA PHE A 331 -28.28 10.31 6.89
C PHE A 331 -29.08 11.23 6.00
N SER A 332 -30.12 11.85 6.59
CA SER A 332 -30.85 12.91 5.90
C SER A 332 -30.01 14.19 5.83
N ARG A 333 -30.42 15.15 5.00
CA ARG A 333 -29.76 16.45 4.86
C ARG A 333 -29.66 17.27 6.14
N GLU A 334 -30.42 16.93 7.17
CA GLU A 334 -30.45 17.61 8.47
C GLU A 334 -29.32 17.11 9.39
N VAL A 335 -28.75 15.94 9.12
CA VAL A 335 -27.63 15.38 9.88
C VAL A 335 -26.33 15.87 9.23
N LYS A 336 -25.53 16.60 10.01
CA LYS A 336 -24.22 17.07 9.59
C LYS A 336 -23.16 16.26 10.31
N GLY A 337 -22.18 15.75 9.54
CA GLY A 337 -20.99 15.13 10.10
C GLY A 337 -20.11 16.14 10.86
N ARG A 338 -19.21 15.63 11.67
CA ARG A 338 -18.18 16.43 12.34
C ARG A 338 -16.91 16.40 11.47
N ALA A 339 -16.17 17.49 11.46
CA ALA A 339 -14.90 17.55 10.75
C ALA A 339 -13.95 16.45 11.24
N GLY A 340 -13.48 15.61 10.34
CA GLY A 340 -12.59 14.48 10.63
C GLY A 340 -13.30 13.21 11.10
N GLU A 341 -14.62 13.12 11.00
CA GLU A 341 -15.42 11.93 11.29
C GLU A 341 -15.82 11.27 9.97
N ASP A 342 -14.95 10.39 9.46
CA ASP A 342 -15.24 9.59 8.27
C ASP A 342 -15.70 8.18 8.68
N LEU A 343 -16.78 7.70 8.06
CA LEU A 343 -17.35 6.36 8.29
C LEU A 343 -16.65 5.29 7.43
N VAL A 344 -15.92 5.74 6.43
CA VAL A 344 -15.13 4.90 5.50
C VAL A 344 -14.01 5.75 4.93
N GLU A 345 -12.86 5.13 4.67
CA GLU A 345 -11.69 5.78 4.07
C GLU A 345 -12.07 6.53 2.79
N LYS A 346 -11.58 7.77 2.65
CA LYS A 346 -11.90 8.66 1.51
C LYS A 346 -13.37 8.99 1.37
N GLN A 347 -14.12 9.07 2.46
CA GLN A 347 -15.51 9.48 2.44
C GLN A 347 -15.69 10.80 1.66
N ASN A 348 -16.65 10.81 0.74
CA ASN A 348 -16.85 11.92 -0.19
C ASN A 348 -18.16 12.68 0.03
N ALA A 349 -19.01 12.20 0.93
CA ALA A 349 -20.29 12.82 1.29
C ALA A 349 -20.60 12.57 2.77
N GLU A 350 -21.40 13.44 3.36
CA GLU A 350 -21.82 13.36 4.77
C GLU A 350 -23.29 12.94 4.92
N THR A 351 -24.05 12.92 3.83
CA THR A 351 -25.49 12.61 3.83
C THR A 351 -25.82 11.62 2.71
N GLY A 352 -26.96 10.96 2.84
CA GLY A 352 -27.43 9.92 1.95
C GLY A 352 -27.08 8.52 2.46
N LEU A 353 -27.01 7.55 1.57
CA LEU A 353 -26.67 6.18 1.90
C LEU A 353 -25.15 6.02 1.99
N MET A 354 -24.67 5.69 3.18
CA MET A 354 -23.26 5.57 3.51
C MET A 354 -22.90 4.11 3.81
N PRO A 355 -21.93 3.49 3.13
CA PRO A 355 -21.35 2.22 3.56
C PRO A 355 -20.50 2.45 4.82
N VAL A 356 -20.43 1.43 5.66
CA VAL A 356 -19.55 1.44 6.85
C VAL A 356 -18.71 0.19 6.83
N VAL A 357 -17.39 0.37 6.71
CA VAL A 357 -16.41 -0.71 6.85
C VAL A 357 -15.93 -0.71 8.29
N ALA A 358 -16.41 -1.65 9.09
CA ALA A 358 -16.21 -1.64 10.54
C ALA A 358 -14.74 -1.76 10.97
N ASN A 359 -13.88 -2.38 10.17
CA ASN A 359 -12.45 -2.49 10.42
C ASN A 359 -11.71 -2.48 9.08
N GLU A 360 -11.36 -1.29 8.62
CA GLU A 360 -10.71 -1.07 7.33
C GLU A 360 -9.30 -1.69 7.28
N ALA A 361 -8.54 -1.65 8.38
CA ALA A 361 -7.21 -2.25 8.43
C ALA A 361 -7.23 -3.78 8.21
N VAL A 362 -8.30 -4.45 8.63
CA VAL A 362 -8.53 -5.87 8.32
C VAL A 362 -9.09 -6.04 6.91
N ALA A 363 -10.11 -5.24 6.56
CA ALA A 363 -10.83 -5.40 5.29
C ALA A 363 -9.95 -5.15 4.06
N TYR A 364 -9.00 -4.22 4.17
CA TYR A 364 -8.07 -3.87 3.08
C TYR A 364 -6.79 -4.73 3.08
N GLY A 365 -6.52 -5.51 4.16
CA GLY A 365 -5.43 -6.48 4.18
C GLY A 365 -4.23 -6.12 5.08
N TYR A 366 -4.11 -4.90 5.59
CA TYR A 366 -2.95 -4.43 6.38
C TYR A 366 -2.62 -5.35 7.58
N GLU A 367 -3.62 -5.77 8.35
CA GLU A 367 -3.37 -6.67 9.48
C GLU A 367 -2.76 -8.01 9.04
N ALA A 368 -3.26 -8.58 7.95
CA ALA A 368 -2.79 -9.86 7.44
C ALA A 368 -1.39 -9.74 6.82
N GLU A 369 -1.12 -8.65 6.11
CA GLU A 369 0.16 -8.29 5.54
C GLU A 369 1.23 -8.12 6.62
N ASP A 370 0.99 -7.27 7.60
CA ASP A 370 1.93 -6.99 8.69
C ASP A 370 2.24 -8.27 9.48
N ARG A 371 1.21 -9.07 9.78
CA ARG A 371 1.38 -10.36 10.44
C ARG A 371 2.24 -11.32 9.61
N HIS A 372 2.04 -11.36 8.29
CA HIS A 372 2.81 -12.20 7.38
C HIS A 372 4.30 -11.80 7.40
N PHE A 373 4.63 -10.52 7.19
CA PHE A 373 6.02 -10.09 7.17
C PHE A 373 6.71 -10.20 8.53
N VAL A 374 6.01 -9.97 9.64
CA VAL A 374 6.54 -10.27 10.99
C VAL A 374 6.93 -11.74 11.10
N ARG A 375 6.08 -12.65 10.63
CA ARG A 375 6.38 -14.09 10.67
C ARG A 375 7.54 -14.47 9.74
N CYS A 376 7.67 -13.80 8.60
CA CYS A 376 8.82 -13.97 7.70
C CYS A 376 10.12 -13.55 8.40
N PHE A 377 10.18 -12.37 8.99
CA PHE A 377 11.38 -11.87 9.66
C PHE A 377 11.72 -12.64 10.96
N LEU A 378 10.76 -13.35 11.52
CA LEU A 378 10.98 -14.34 12.59
C LEU A 378 11.42 -15.72 12.06
N GLY A 379 11.57 -15.89 10.75
CA GLY A 379 11.97 -17.16 10.13
C GLY A 379 10.89 -18.24 10.14
N LYS A 380 9.61 -17.87 10.33
CA LYS A 380 8.48 -18.80 10.39
C LYS A 380 7.81 -19.01 9.03
N GLU A 381 7.96 -18.07 8.11
CA GLU A 381 7.37 -18.08 6.77
C GLU A 381 8.35 -17.52 5.75
N THR A 382 8.07 -17.73 4.45
CA THR A 382 8.78 -17.10 3.34
C THR A 382 7.95 -15.92 2.83
N PRO A 383 8.55 -14.76 2.53
CA PRO A 383 7.83 -13.61 1.99
C PRO A 383 7.02 -13.95 0.74
N LEU A 384 5.73 -13.65 0.75
CA LEU A 384 4.85 -13.79 -0.41
C LEU A 384 5.24 -12.80 -1.52
N LEU A 385 5.61 -11.59 -1.11
CA LEU A 385 6.04 -10.49 -1.96
C LEU A 385 7.40 -10.00 -1.50
N THR A 386 8.31 -9.85 -2.44
CA THR A 386 9.67 -9.35 -2.21
C THR A 386 9.90 -8.03 -2.93
N LEU A 387 11.01 -7.36 -2.66
CA LEU A 387 11.38 -6.16 -3.44
C LEU A 387 11.71 -6.47 -4.91
N ASP A 388 11.99 -7.73 -5.26
CA ASP A 388 12.08 -8.15 -6.66
C ASP A 388 10.71 -8.05 -7.34
N ASP A 389 9.63 -8.46 -6.66
CA ASP A 389 8.26 -8.29 -7.14
C ASP A 389 7.89 -6.81 -7.24
N GLY A 390 8.28 -6.01 -6.23
CA GLY A 390 8.12 -4.55 -6.24
C GLY A 390 8.83 -3.87 -7.41
N LEU A 391 10.04 -4.31 -7.76
CA LEU A 391 10.76 -3.84 -8.96
C LEU A 391 10.00 -4.19 -10.23
N GLU A 392 9.50 -5.42 -10.37
CA GLU A 392 8.74 -5.82 -11.56
C GLU A 392 7.43 -5.03 -11.67
N VAL A 393 6.75 -4.74 -10.56
CA VAL A 393 5.59 -3.83 -10.56
C VAL A 393 5.98 -2.46 -11.09
N VAL A 394 7.05 -1.84 -10.61
CA VAL A 394 7.51 -0.53 -11.12
C VAL A 394 7.84 -0.61 -12.62
N GLN A 395 8.40 -1.73 -13.09
CA GLN A 395 8.63 -1.93 -14.53
C GLN A 395 7.31 -1.99 -15.31
N VAL A 396 6.29 -2.67 -14.80
CA VAL A 396 4.94 -2.70 -15.40
C VAL A 396 4.33 -1.30 -15.46
N LEU A 397 4.39 -0.53 -14.36
CA LEU A 397 3.87 0.83 -14.30
C LEU A 397 4.57 1.75 -15.30
N MET A 398 5.90 1.70 -15.39
CA MET A 398 6.66 2.53 -16.33
C MET A 398 6.40 2.11 -17.79
N THR A 399 6.20 0.81 -18.04
CA THR A 399 5.78 0.34 -19.38
C THR A 399 4.37 0.81 -19.72
N ALA A 400 3.46 0.84 -18.76
CA ALA A 400 2.10 1.37 -18.94
C ALA A 400 2.12 2.87 -19.27
N TYR A 401 2.94 3.67 -18.57
CA TYR A 401 3.15 5.08 -18.96
C TYR A 401 3.69 5.22 -20.38
N GLN A 402 4.74 4.45 -20.71
CA GLN A 402 5.33 4.51 -22.06
C GLN A 402 4.32 4.09 -23.13
N SER A 403 3.53 3.03 -22.89
CA SER A 403 2.44 2.61 -23.77
C SER A 403 1.42 3.73 -23.99
N ALA A 404 1.00 4.40 -22.92
CA ALA A 404 0.05 5.50 -22.99
C ALA A 404 0.61 6.73 -23.73
N GLU A 405 1.88 7.08 -23.50
CA GLU A 405 2.56 8.18 -24.19
C GLU A 405 2.80 7.92 -25.69
N GLU A 406 3.11 6.66 -26.05
CA GLU A 406 3.31 6.24 -27.45
C GLU A 406 2.00 5.85 -28.18
N GLY A 407 0.89 5.67 -27.46
CA GLY A 407 -0.41 5.31 -28.02
C GLY A 407 -0.43 3.91 -28.65
N ARG A 408 0.35 2.97 -28.14
CA ARG A 408 0.46 1.60 -28.68
C ARG A 408 0.74 0.56 -27.60
N THR A 409 0.45 -0.69 -27.93
CA THR A 409 0.87 -1.86 -27.13
C THR A 409 2.39 -2.00 -27.15
N LEU A 410 2.99 -2.28 -26.00
CA LEU A 410 4.42 -2.55 -25.85
C LEU A 410 4.67 -3.97 -25.38
N ASP A 411 5.73 -4.59 -25.90
CA ASP A 411 6.30 -5.79 -25.31
C ASP A 411 6.95 -5.46 -23.97
N PHE A 412 6.91 -6.38 -23.02
CA PHE A 412 7.45 -6.18 -21.67
C PHE A 412 8.73 -6.99 -21.42
N PRO A 413 9.76 -6.39 -20.81
CA PRO A 413 9.97 -4.95 -20.66
C PRO A 413 10.48 -4.31 -21.96
N PRO A 414 10.06 -3.09 -22.31
CA PRO A 414 10.57 -2.39 -23.50
C PRO A 414 12.03 -1.97 -23.32
N PRO A 415 12.78 -1.84 -24.41
CA PRO A 415 14.16 -1.34 -24.35
C PRO A 415 14.25 0.06 -23.72
N GLY A 416 15.27 0.28 -22.91
CA GLY A 416 15.53 1.59 -22.32
C GLY A 416 14.65 1.98 -21.13
N LEU A 417 13.86 1.07 -20.60
CA LEU A 417 12.93 1.32 -19.50
C LEU A 417 13.61 1.88 -18.23
N ASP A 418 14.86 1.52 -17.98
CA ASP A 418 15.64 2.03 -16.83
C ASP A 418 15.79 3.56 -16.85
N ALA A 419 15.95 4.13 -18.03
CA ALA A 419 16.10 5.57 -18.21
C ALA A 419 14.75 6.29 -18.38
N PHE A 420 13.66 5.55 -18.59
CA PHE A 420 12.34 6.14 -18.83
C PHE A 420 11.84 6.87 -17.59
N ARG A 421 11.26 8.02 -17.83
CA ARG A 421 10.56 8.85 -16.84
C ARG A 421 9.27 9.36 -17.49
N PRO A 422 8.10 9.15 -16.89
CA PRO A 422 6.85 9.64 -17.45
C PRO A 422 6.86 11.16 -17.69
N ALA A 423 6.20 11.61 -18.74
CA ALA A 423 6.06 13.04 -19.03
C ALA A 423 5.40 13.80 -17.86
N VAL A 424 4.50 13.14 -17.14
CA VAL A 424 3.90 13.66 -15.89
C VAL A 424 4.97 13.90 -14.82
N ALA A 425 5.85 12.95 -14.59
CA ALA A 425 6.95 13.09 -13.62
C ALA A 425 7.97 14.16 -14.03
N ARG A 426 8.16 14.34 -15.33
CA ARG A 426 9.03 15.39 -15.90
C ARG A 426 8.39 16.78 -15.93
N GLY A 427 7.08 16.89 -15.62
CA GLY A 427 6.31 18.13 -15.71
C GLY A 427 6.09 18.63 -17.14
N THR A 428 6.18 17.74 -18.14
CA THR A 428 6.02 18.05 -19.57
C THR A 428 4.73 17.50 -20.16
N TRP A 429 3.94 16.78 -19.36
CA TRP A 429 2.67 16.23 -19.80
C TRP A 429 1.60 17.31 -19.95
N THR A 430 0.90 17.28 -21.06
CA THR A 430 -0.26 18.16 -21.30
C THR A 430 -1.47 17.28 -21.52
N PRO A 431 -2.50 17.32 -20.64
CA PRO A 431 -3.70 16.54 -20.84
C PRO A 431 -4.43 17.00 -22.12
N PRO A 432 -5.04 16.09 -22.88
CA PRO A 432 -5.94 16.46 -23.96
C PRO A 432 -7.04 17.38 -23.42
N ARG A 433 -7.36 18.45 -24.17
CA ARG A 433 -8.46 19.35 -23.78
C ARG A 433 -9.76 18.54 -23.74
N GLN A 434 -10.38 18.54 -22.59
CA GLN A 434 -11.77 18.07 -22.46
C GLN A 434 -12.66 19.11 -23.13
N GLY A 435 -13.46 18.71 -24.12
CA GLY A 435 -14.44 19.60 -24.76
C GLY A 435 -15.35 20.25 -23.71
N ALA A 436 -15.71 21.51 -24.00
CA ALA A 436 -16.67 22.25 -23.18
C ALA A 436 -18.04 21.61 -23.23
#